data_127f637914d6a0d5748c45ec81294b60
#
_entry.id   127f637914d6a0d5748c45ec81294b60
#
_cell.length_a   1.000
_cell.length_b   1.000
_cell.length_c   1.000
_cell.angle_alpha   90.00
_cell.angle_beta   90.00
_cell.angle_gamma   90.00
#
_symmetry.space_group_name_H-M   'P 1'
#
loop_
_entity.id
_entity.type
_entity.pdbx_description
1 polymer ?
#
loop_
_entity_poly.entity_id
_entity_poly.type
_entity_poly.pdbx_seq_one_letter_code
_entity_poly.pdbx_strand_id
1 'polypeptide(L)'
;PTGLRVAMAHPERVSAIITQNGNAYVEGLSEGWNPIQKYWKDPSDTNRQALRDFLKPDSVRWQYLQGVPDPTLVSSDGSNLDSYYLSRPGIDEIQLDLFLDYRSNVALYPAFQAYFRKEQPPVLATWGKNDPFFVPAGAEAYKRDLPKAEVHFFDTGHFALETHHREIAALIGDFLAKNR
;
A
#
# COMPACT_ATOMS: atom_id res chain seq x y z
N PRO A 1 4.76 0.42 -5.05
CA PRO A 1 5.14 -0.31 -6.28
C PRO A 1 6.62 -0.16 -6.67
N THR A 2 7.37 0.87 -6.18
CA THR A 2 8.79 1.05 -6.53
C THR A 2 9.61 -0.22 -6.28
N GLY A 3 9.45 -0.87 -5.12
CA GLY A 3 10.13 -2.13 -4.82
C GLY A 3 9.82 -3.25 -5.83
N LEU A 4 8.57 -3.39 -6.29
CA LEU A 4 8.20 -4.38 -7.30
C LEU A 4 8.78 -4.04 -8.68
N ARG A 5 8.90 -2.76 -9.04
CA ARG A 5 9.59 -2.34 -10.28
C ARG A 5 11.07 -2.71 -10.23
N VAL A 6 11.73 -2.49 -9.08
CA VAL A 6 13.14 -2.89 -8.86
C VAL A 6 13.27 -4.42 -8.92
N ALA A 7 12.39 -5.16 -8.25
CA ALA A 7 12.40 -6.63 -8.24
C ALA A 7 12.24 -7.20 -9.66
N MET A 8 11.33 -6.65 -10.45
CA MET A 8 11.11 -7.08 -11.83
C MET A 8 12.30 -6.76 -12.74
N ALA A 9 12.95 -5.60 -12.54
CA ALA A 9 14.09 -5.16 -13.36
C ALA A 9 15.40 -5.87 -12.98
N HIS A 10 15.55 -6.25 -11.70
CA HIS A 10 16.76 -6.83 -11.12
C HIS A 10 16.45 -8.01 -10.22
N PRO A 11 15.85 -9.09 -10.74
CA PRO A 11 15.47 -10.27 -9.95
C PRO A 11 16.66 -10.90 -9.21
N GLU A 12 17.85 -10.86 -9.80
CA GLU A 12 19.09 -11.38 -9.22
C GLU A 12 19.53 -10.66 -7.93
N ARG A 13 18.93 -9.50 -7.63
CA ARG A 13 19.24 -8.70 -6.44
C ARG A 13 18.19 -8.86 -5.34
N VAL A 14 17.18 -9.69 -5.55
CA VAL A 14 16.02 -9.83 -4.64
C VAL A 14 16.04 -11.21 -4.02
N SER A 15 16.36 -11.30 -2.75
CA SER A 15 16.32 -12.55 -1.99
C SER A 15 14.90 -12.86 -1.44
N ALA A 16 14.12 -11.82 -1.13
CA ALA A 16 12.76 -11.94 -0.61
C ALA A 16 11.99 -10.63 -0.80
N ILE A 17 10.67 -10.70 -0.73
CA ILE A 17 9.76 -9.54 -0.74
C ILE A 17 8.97 -9.54 0.56
N ILE A 18 9.07 -8.45 1.30
CA ILE A 18 8.26 -8.19 2.49
C ILE A 18 7.39 -6.97 2.19
N THR A 19 6.09 -7.11 2.33
CA THR A 19 5.15 -6.03 2.03
C THR A 19 4.13 -5.84 3.15
N GLN A 20 3.87 -4.58 3.50
CA GLN A 20 2.80 -4.18 4.41
C GLN A 20 1.74 -3.43 3.60
N ASN A 21 0.54 -3.98 3.51
CA ASN A 21 -0.59 -3.47 2.71
C ASN A 21 -0.19 -3.05 1.27
N GLY A 22 0.83 -3.71 0.71
CA GLY A 22 1.35 -3.42 -0.63
C GLY A 22 0.65 -4.26 -1.69
N ASN A 23 -0.13 -3.61 -2.54
CA ASN A 23 -1.00 -4.26 -3.51
C ASN A 23 -0.34 -4.43 -4.89
N ALA A 24 -0.59 -5.60 -5.52
CA ALA A 24 -0.15 -5.94 -6.88
C ALA A 24 -1.28 -6.60 -7.71
N TYR A 25 -2.52 -6.47 -7.26
CA TYR A 25 -3.71 -7.12 -7.85
C TYR A 25 -4.90 -6.17 -7.85
N VAL A 26 -5.68 -6.18 -8.94
CA VAL A 26 -6.86 -5.30 -9.04
C VAL A 26 -7.91 -5.61 -7.99
N GLU A 27 -8.00 -6.85 -7.55
CA GLU A 27 -8.90 -7.32 -6.49
C GLU A 27 -8.65 -6.64 -5.14
N GLY A 28 -7.46 -6.10 -4.93
CA GLY A 28 -7.11 -5.37 -3.72
C GLY A 28 -7.53 -3.91 -3.70
N LEU A 29 -7.98 -3.35 -4.82
CA LEU A 29 -8.43 -1.96 -4.90
C LEU A 29 -9.86 -1.83 -4.40
N SER A 30 -10.08 -1.09 -3.33
CA SER A 30 -11.40 -0.81 -2.78
C SER A 30 -12.16 0.25 -3.57
N GLU A 31 -13.44 0.48 -3.20
CA GLU A 31 -14.23 1.61 -3.71
C GLU A 31 -13.63 2.99 -3.35
N GLY A 32 -12.79 3.06 -2.31
CA GLY A 32 -12.04 4.28 -1.97
C GLY A 32 -11.18 4.82 -3.10
N TRP A 33 -10.85 3.96 -4.09
CA TRP A 33 -10.11 4.36 -5.30
C TRP A 33 -10.98 5.01 -6.38
N ASN A 34 -12.31 4.96 -6.28
CA ASN A 34 -13.21 5.47 -7.32
C ASN A 34 -12.94 6.92 -7.73
N PRO A 35 -12.72 7.89 -6.83
CA PRO A 35 -12.40 9.27 -7.21
C PRO A 35 -11.06 9.37 -7.97
N ILE A 36 -10.07 8.60 -7.54
CA ILE A 36 -8.74 8.57 -8.16
C ILE A 36 -8.84 7.91 -9.55
N GLN A 37 -9.57 6.80 -9.68
CA GLN A 37 -9.82 6.14 -10.97
C GLN A 37 -10.60 7.03 -11.93
N LYS A 38 -11.52 7.85 -11.43
CA LYS A 38 -12.22 8.85 -12.24
C LYS A 38 -11.23 9.86 -12.82
N TYR A 39 -10.30 10.36 -11.99
CA TYR A 39 -9.23 11.25 -12.43
C TYR A 39 -8.28 10.59 -13.43
N TRP A 40 -8.00 9.29 -13.33
CA TRP A 40 -7.21 8.57 -14.33
C TRP A 40 -7.88 8.51 -15.71
N LYS A 41 -9.21 8.37 -15.73
CA LYS A 41 -10.00 8.30 -16.97
C LYS A 41 -10.19 9.65 -17.63
N ASP A 42 -10.37 10.68 -16.82
CA ASP A 42 -10.57 12.07 -17.22
C ASP A 42 -9.73 12.99 -16.33
N PRO A 43 -8.49 13.31 -16.77
CA PRO A 43 -7.55 14.16 -16.01
C PRO A 43 -7.89 15.66 -16.12
N SER A 44 -9.19 15.99 -16.05
CA SER A 44 -9.69 17.36 -16.03
C SER A 44 -9.36 18.06 -14.69
N ASP A 45 -9.32 19.39 -14.71
CA ASP A 45 -9.13 20.20 -13.51
C ASP A 45 -10.21 19.93 -12.45
N THR A 46 -11.44 19.70 -12.86
CA THR A 46 -12.54 19.35 -11.95
C THR A 46 -12.25 18.08 -11.16
N ASN A 47 -11.82 17.01 -11.82
CA ASN A 47 -11.48 15.75 -11.16
C ASN A 47 -10.20 15.88 -10.32
N ARG A 48 -9.22 16.68 -10.78
CA ARG A 48 -8.01 17.00 -10.02
C ARG A 48 -8.33 17.73 -8.72
N GLN A 49 -9.14 18.79 -8.81
CA GLN A 49 -9.50 19.59 -7.63
C GLN A 49 -10.27 18.78 -6.58
N ALA A 50 -11.12 17.84 -7.02
CA ALA A 50 -11.87 16.96 -6.11
C ALA A 50 -10.97 16.08 -5.23
N LEU A 51 -9.72 15.80 -5.65
CA LEU A 51 -8.78 14.99 -4.88
C LEU A 51 -8.02 15.78 -3.80
N ARG A 52 -8.10 17.12 -3.77
CA ARG A 52 -7.43 17.93 -2.74
C ARG A 52 -7.93 17.64 -1.34
N ASP A 53 -9.17 17.15 -1.21
CA ASP A 53 -9.74 16.80 0.08
C ASP A 53 -8.97 15.63 0.75
N PHE A 54 -8.35 14.74 -0.02
CA PHE A 54 -7.48 13.67 0.53
C PHE A 54 -6.21 14.20 1.21
N LEU A 55 -5.81 15.43 0.92
CA LEU A 55 -4.57 16.06 1.41
C LEU A 55 -4.80 16.93 2.65
N LYS A 56 -6.06 17.11 3.07
CA LYS A 56 -6.41 17.88 4.26
C LYS A 56 -5.97 17.17 5.54
N PRO A 57 -5.61 17.90 6.62
CA PRO A 57 -5.18 17.28 7.88
C PRO A 57 -6.17 16.25 8.44
N ASP A 58 -7.48 16.53 8.38
CA ASP A 58 -8.51 15.59 8.85
C ASP A 58 -8.53 14.31 8.02
N SER A 59 -8.34 14.40 6.71
CA SER A 59 -8.26 13.23 5.83
C SER A 59 -6.98 12.43 6.06
N VAL A 60 -5.86 13.10 6.30
CA VAL A 60 -4.60 12.45 6.69
C VAL A 60 -4.79 11.70 8.01
N ARG A 61 -5.32 12.37 9.03
CA ARG A 61 -5.61 11.73 10.31
C ARG A 61 -6.56 10.55 10.16
N TRP A 62 -7.60 10.69 9.36
CA TRP A 62 -8.56 9.61 9.08
C TRP A 62 -7.84 8.38 8.49
N GLN A 63 -6.89 8.54 7.58
CA GLN A 63 -6.12 7.43 6.98
C GLN A 63 -5.35 6.62 8.04
N TYR A 64 -4.86 7.27 9.10
CA TYR A 64 -4.16 6.61 10.20
C TYR A 64 -5.12 5.84 11.13
N LEU A 65 -6.34 6.35 11.32
CA LEU A 65 -7.26 5.83 12.32
C LEU A 65 -8.31 4.88 11.74
N GLN A 66 -8.64 5.01 10.46
CA GLN A 66 -9.71 4.20 9.85
C GLN A 66 -9.35 2.71 9.88
N GLY A 67 -10.27 1.92 10.45
CA GLY A 67 -10.09 0.47 10.59
C GLY A 67 -9.26 0.03 11.80
N VAL A 68 -8.82 0.98 12.64
CA VAL A 68 -8.12 0.70 13.90
C VAL A 68 -9.16 0.58 15.03
N PRO A 69 -9.29 -0.59 15.71
CA PRO A 69 -10.28 -0.77 16.78
C PRO A 69 -10.03 0.09 18.01
N ASP A 70 -8.76 0.28 18.38
CA ASP A 70 -8.34 1.15 19.48
C ASP A 70 -7.47 2.30 18.96
N PRO A 71 -8.05 3.48 18.69
CA PRO A 71 -7.32 4.61 18.16
C PRO A 71 -6.26 5.19 19.11
N THR A 72 -6.28 4.80 20.39
CA THR A 72 -5.26 5.24 21.37
C THR A 72 -3.90 4.60 21.12
N LEU A 73 -3.83 3.52 20.35
CA LEU A 73 -2.59 2.87 19.95
C LEU A 73 -1.85 3.62 18.84
N VAL A 74 -2.51 4.55 18.15
CA VAL A 74 -1.92 5.31 17.05
C VAL A 74 -1.40 6.65 17.57
N SER A 75 -0.08 6.86 17.47
CA SER A 75 0.50 8.18 17.78
C SER A 75 -0.01 9.24 16.80
N SER A 76 -0.29 10.44 17.30
CA SER A 76 -0.60 11.59 16.45
C SER A 76 0.63 12.11 15.69
N ASP A 77 1.84 11.72 16.06
CA ASP A 77 3.08 12.25 15.50
C ASP A 77 3.20 12.01 14.00
N GLY A 78 2.87 10.78 13.54
CA GLY A 78 2.90 10.44 12.12
C GLY A 78 1.95 11.32 11.30
N SER A 79 0.67 11.37 11.67
CA SER A 79 -0.33 12.17 10.95
C SER A 79 -0.07 13.68 11.02
N ASN A 80 0.48 14.17 12.14
CA ASN A 80 0.86 15.58 12.29
C ASN A 80 2.06 15.93 11.40
N LEU A 81 3.06 15.06 11.35
CA LEU A 81 4.25 15.25 10.51
C LEU A 81 3.89 15.23 9.03
N ASP A 82 3.06 14.28 8.60
CA ASP A 82 2.57 14.21 7.22
C ASP A 82 1.75 15.46 6.87
N SER A 83 0.85 15.91 7.73
CA SER A 83 0.08 17.13 7.54
C SER A 83 0.98 18.37 7.41
N TYR A 84 2.04 18.45 8.24
CA TYR A 84 3.03 19.51 8.14
C TYR A 84 3.74 19.51 6.78
N TYR A 85 4.20 18.34 6.30
CA TYR A 85 4.86 18.25 5.01
C TYR A 85 3.92 18.52 3.84
N LEU A 86 2.67 18.08 3.92
CA LEU A 86 1.65 18.35 2.89
C LEU A 86 1.25 19.83 2.82
N SER A 87 1.36 20.58 3.92
CA SER A 87 1.03 22.02 3.95
C SER A 87 2.06 22.92 3.27
N ARG A 88 3.22 22.40 2.89
CA ARG A 88 4.27 23.18 2.24
C ARG A 88 3.82 23.63 0.83
N PRO A 89 4.16 24.85 0.40
CA PRO A 89 3.77 25.38 -0.92
C PRO A 89 4.12 24.41 -2.06
N GLY A 90 3.15 24.12 -2.92
CA GLY A 90 3.32 23.29 -4.12
C GLY A 90 3.36 21.76 -3.89
N ILE A 91 3.35 21.29 -2.63
CA ILE A 91 3.34 19.84 -2.36
C ILE A 91 2.00 19.21 -2.74
N ASP A 92 0.91 19.93 -2.58
CA ASP A 92 -0.42 19.50 -3.02
C ASP A 92 -0.45 19.20 -4.53
N GLU A 93 0.17 20.06 -5.36
CA GLU A 93 0.26 19.80 -6.80
C GLU A 93 1.06 18.53 -7.10
N ILE A 94 2.19 18.33 -6.41
CA ILE A 94 2.99 17.11 -6.55
C ILE A 94 2.18 15.87 -6.16
N GLN A 95 1.41 15.92 -5.07
CA GLN A 95 0.57 14.80 -4.65
C GLN A 95 -0.54 14.49 -5.67
N LEU A 96 -1.16 15.51 -6.25
CA LEU A 96 -2.15 15.33 -7.31
C LEU A 96 -1.54 14.71 -8.57
N ASP A 97 -0.31 15.06 -8.93
CA ASP A 97 0.44 14.42 -10.02
C ASP A 97 0.74 12.95 -9.69
N LEU A 98 1.12 12.64 -8.45
CA LEU A 98 1.34 11.27 -7.99
C LEU A 98 0.04 10.44 -8.01
N PHE A 99 -1.11 11.02 -7.65
CA PHE A 99 -2.40 10.33 -7.83
C PHE A 99 -2.66 9.99 -9.30
N LEU A 100 -2.35 10.89 -10.23
CA LEU A 100 -2.50 10.62 -11.66
C LEU A 100 -1.51 9.55 -12.14
N ASP A 101 -0.24 9.64 -11.73
CA ASP A 101 0.80 8.69 -12.13
C ASP A 101 0.55 7.28 -11.59
N TYR A 102 -0.16 7.14 -10.45
CA TYR A 102 -0.41 5.83 -9.86
C TYR A 102 -1.09 4.84 -10.83
N ARG A 103 -1.84 5.32 -11.82
CA ARG A 103 -2.40 4.49 -12.91
C ARG A 103 -1.33 3.66 -13.61
N SER A 104 -0.10 4.17 -13.71
CA SER A 104 1.04 3.47 -14.29
C SER A 104 1.45 2.23 -13.48
N ASN A 105 1.22 2.25 -12.15
CA ASN A 105 1.48 1.10 -11.28
C ASN A 105 0.43 0.01 -11.48
N VAL A 106 -0.86 0.40 -11.59
CA VAL A 106 -1.94 -0.56 -11.85
C VAL A 106 -1.77 -1.22 -13.23
N ALA A 107 -1.35 -0.45 -14.24
CA ALA A 107 -1.02 -0.98 -15.56
C ALA A 107 0.11 -2.02 -15.54
N LEU A 108 1.00 -1.96 -14.54
CA LEU A 108 2.10 -2.92 -14.37
C LEU A 108 1.72 -4.17 -13.56
N TYR A 109 0.54 -4.26 -12.96
CA TYR A 109 0.14 -5.44 -12.18
C TYR A 109 0.29 -6.76 -12.95
N PRO A 110 -0.13 -6.88 -14.22
CA PRO A 110 0.11 -8.11 -14.98
C PRO A 110 1.60 -8.46 -15.13
N ALA A 111 2.47 -7.46 -15.26
CA ALA A 111 3.93 -7.67 -15.36
C ALA A 111 4.52 -8.11 -14.01
N PHE A 112 4.09 -7.52 -12.88
CA PHE A 112 4.47 -7.99 -11.55
C PHE A 112 4.03 -9.43 -11.30
N GLN A 113 2.80 -9.78 -11.69
CA GLN A 113 2.28 -11.14 -11.58
C GLN A 113 3.06 -12.13 -12.46
N ALA A 114 3.46 -11.74 -13.68
CA ALA A 114 4.34 -12.53 -14.54
C ALA A 114 5.72 -12.75 -13.89
N TYR A 115 6.29 -11.73 -13.29
CA TYR A 115 7.52 -11.83 -12.50
C TYR A 115 7.36 -12.80 -11.33
N PHE A 116 6.28 -12.73 -10.57
CA PHE A 116 6.00 -13.65 -9.46
C PHE A 116 5.93 -15.09 -9.93
N ARG A 117 5.20 -15.37 -11.01
CA ARG A 117 5.12 -16.74 -11.58
C ARG A 117 6.45 -17.26 -12.06
N LYS A 118 7.28 -16.40 -12.66
CA LYS A 118 8.57 -16.79 -13.24
C LYS A 118 9.64 -17.02 -12.16
N GLU A 119 9.80 -16.05 -11.27
CA GLU A 119 10.95 -16.01 -10.34
C GLU A 119 10.62 -16.66 -8.98
N GLN A 120 9.33 -16.78 -8.61
CA GLN A 120 8.87 -17.40 -7.35
C GLN A 120 9.62 -16.88 -6.11
N PRO A 121 9.84 -15.56 -5.94
CA PRO A 121 10.53 -15.07 -4.77
C PRO A 121 9.76 -15.43 -3.49
N PRO A 122 10.45 -15.67 -2.36
CA PRO A 122 9.78 -15.73 -1.06
C PRO A 122 9.03 -14.42 -0.78
N VAL A 123 7.76 -14.50 -0.39
CA VAL A 123 6.93 -13.32 -0.08
C VAL A 123 6.30 -13.44 1.29
N LEU A 124 6.45 -12.39 2.09
CA LEU A 124 5.69 -12.14 3.33
C LEU A 124 4.80 -10.92 3.11
N ALA A 125 3.49 -11.10 3.16
CA ALA A 125 2.51 -10.03 3.16
C ALA A 125 1.90 -9.88 4.56
N THR A 126 2.15 -8.74 5.20
CA THR A 126 1.48 -8.33 6.44
C THR A 126 0.41 -7.31 6.10
N TRP A 127 -0.80 -7.47 6.65
CA TRP A 127 -1.94 -6.70 6.16
C TRP A 127 -2.91 -6.29 7.25
N GLY A 128 -3.26 -5.01 7.31
CA GLY A 128 -4.39 -4.55 8.10
C GLY A 128 -5.70 -4.98 7.43
N LYS A 129 -6.46 -5.87 8.07
CA LYS A 129 -7.69 -6.45 7.49
C LYS A 129 -8.81 -5.44 7.25
N ASN A 130 -8.74 -4.28 7.94
CA ASN A 130 -9.73 -3.21 7.85
C ASN A 130 -9.24 -2.03 6.98
N ASP A 131 -8.22 -2.23 6.15
CA ASP A 131 -7.68 -1.20 5.26
C ASP A 131 -8.77 -0.67 4.32
N PRO A 132 -9.07 0.64 4.34
CA PRO A 132 -10.07 1.23 3.46
C PRO A 132 -9.62 1.37 2.00
N PHE A 133 -8.32 1.22 1.71
CA PHE A 133 -7.74 1.40 0.38
C PHE A 133 -7.41 0.08 -0.28
N PHE A 134 -6.64 -0.77 0.41
CA PHE A 134 -6.22 -2.07 -0.10
C PHE A 134 -6.85 -3.19 0.72
N VAL A 135 -7.94 -3.73 0.19
CA VAL A 135 -8.72 -4.76 0.90
C VAL A 135 -8.00 -6.11 0.96
N PRO A 136 -8.34 -6.99 1.93
CA PRO A 136 -7.73 -8.31 2.12
C PRO A 136 -7.62 -9.18 0.86
N ALA A 137 -8.56 -9.04 -0.08
CA ALA A 137 -8.54 -9.77 -1.35
C ALA A 137 -7.23 -9.55 -2.14
N GLY A 138 -6.59 -8.36 -2.02
CA GLY A 138 -5.30 -8.08 -2.63
C GLY A 138 -4.16 -8.89 -2.01
N ALA A 139 -4.18 -9.10 -0.70
CA ALA A 139 -3.22 -9.95 0.01
C ALA A 139 -3.39 -11.43 -0.35
N GLU A 140 -4.63 -11.92 -0.35
CA GLU A 140 -4.93 -13.30 -0.71
C GLU A 140 -4.57 -13.61 -2.17
N ALA A 141 -4.69 -12.64 -3.07
CA ALA A 141 -4.38 -12.80 -4.47
C ALA A 141 -2.89 -13.15 -4.73
N TYR A 142 -1.98 -12.79 -3.82
CA TYR A 142 -0.57 -13.21 -3.94
C TYR A 142 -0.41 -14.73 -4.04
N LYS A 143 -1.23 -15.49 -3.33
CA LYS A 143 -1.17 -16.97 -3.33
C LYS A 143 -1.50 -17.60 -4.69
N ARG A 144 -2.19 -16.86 -5.58
CA ARG A 144 -2.50 -17.32 -6.93
C ARG A 144 -1.24 -17.51 -7.78
N ASP A 145 -0.28 -16.61 -7.67
CA ASP A 145 0.95 -16.59 -8.44
C ASP A 145 2.16 -17.10 -7.61
N LEU A 146 2.05 -17.04 -6.29
CA LEU A 146 3.07 -17.42 -5.30
C LEU A 146 2.43 -18.36 -4.25
N PRO A 147 2.29 -19.66 -4.53
CA PRO A 147 1.60 -20.59 -3.62
C PRO A 147 2.24 -20.71 -2.23
N LYS A 148 3.53 -20.33 -2.10
CA LYS A 148 4.27 -20.34 -0.83
C LYS A 148 4.27 -18.98 -0.11
N ALA A 149 3.55 -17.99 -0.61
CA ALA A 149 3.46 -16.68 0.05
C ALA A 149 2.85 -16.79 1.44
N GLU A 150 3.53 -16.24 2.43
CA GLU A 150 3.00 -16.08 3.80
C GLU A 150 2.16 -14.83 3.86
N VAL A 151 0.87 -14.95 4.25
CA VAL A 151 -0.06 -13.83 4.37
C VAL A 151 -0.60 -13.79 5.78
N HIS A 152 -0.41 -12.67 6.47
CA HIS A 152 -0.83 -12.45 7.85
C HIS A 152 -1.71 -11.21 7.95
N PHE A 153 -2.89 -11.37 8.55
CA PHE A 153 -3.84 -10.29 8.79
C PHE A 153 -3.81 -9.82 10.23
N PHE A 154 -3.88 -8.50 10.42
CA PHE A 154 -3.96 -7.85 11.71
C PHE A 154 -5.27 -7.06 11.82
N ASP A 155 -5.80 -6.96 13.02
CA ASP A 155 -7.01 -6.18 13.29
C ASP A 155 -6.67 -4.69 13.36
N THR A 156 -6.44 -4.09 12.20
CA THR A 156 -6.04 -2.69 12.05
C THR A 156 -6.31 -2.20 10.63
N GLY A 157 -6.09 -0.90 10.40
CA GLY A 157 -6.26 -0.22 9.13
C GLY A 157 -5.02 -0.26 8.23
N HIS A 158 -4.89 0.79 7.42
CA HIS A 158 -3.86 0.88 6.37
C HIS A 158 -2.42 0.87 6.92
N PHE A 159 -2.15 1.57 8.01
CA PHE A 159 -0.83 1.68 8.62
C PHE A 159 -0.64 0.64 9.73
N ALA A 160 -0.58 -0.64 9.36
CA ALA A 160 -0.51 -1.75 10.33
C ALA A 160 0.72 -1.66 11.26
N LEU A 161 1.79 -1.03 10.83
CA LEU A 161 2.99 -0.81 11.65
C LEU A 161 2.76 0.16 12.82
N GLU A 162 1.77 1.05 12.74
CA GLU A 162 1.46 1.95 13.86
C GLU A 162 0.97 1.19 15.09
N THR A 163 0.26 0.08 14.89
CA THR A 163 -0.39 -0.67 15.96
C THR A 163 0.22 -2.04 16.23
N HIS A 164 0.82 -2.70 15.22
CA HIS A 164 1.30 -4.09 15.29
C HIS A 164 2.79 -4.24 14.92
N HIS A 165 3.59 -3.19 15.10
CA HIS A 165 5.01 -3.19 14.71
C HIS A 165 5.83 -4.32 15.35
N ARG A 166 5.52 -4.73 16.59
CA ARG A 166 6.27 -5.79 17.29
C ARG A 166 5.99 -7.16 16.70
N GLU A 167 4.73 -7.47 16.45
CA GLU A 167 4.30 -8.73 15.84
C GLU A 167 4.81 -8.82 14.39
N ILE A 168 4.71 -7.73 13.64
CA ILE A 168 5.20 -7.67 12.26
C ILE A 168 6.73 -7.84 12.24
N ALA A 169 7.47 -7.18 13.16
CA ALA A 169 8.92 -7.33 13.25
C ALA A 169 9.33 -8.77 13.57
N ALA A 170 8.62 -9.46 14.47
CA ALA A 170 8.87 -10.87 14.77
C ALA A 170 8.65 -11.76 13.54
N LEU A 171 7.53 -11.57 12.82
CA LEU A 171 7.25 -12.31 11.58
C LEU A 171 8.32 -12.08 10.52
N ILE A 172 8.80 -10.84 10.36
CA ILE A 172 9.90 -10.52 9.44
C ILE A 172 11.18 -11.26 9.83
N GLY A 173 11.53 -11.28 11.12
CA GLY A 173 12.70 -11.98 11.62
C GLY A 173 12.64 -13.48 11.33
N ASP A 174 11.51 -14.12 11.64
CA ASP A 174 11.29 -15.54 11.40
C ASP A 174 11.28 -15.87 9.91
N PHE A 175 10.62 -15.05 9.09
CA PHE A 175 10.57 -15.22 7.65
C PHE A 175 11.96 -15.14 7.01
N LEU A 176 12.77 -14.15 7.38
CA LEU A 176 14.13 -14.02 6.87
C LEU A 176 15.05 -15.15 7.34
N ALA A 177 14.85 -15.67 8.55
CA ALA A 177 15.63 -16.82 9.04
C ALA A 177 15.35 -18.11 8.24
N LYS A 178 14.12 -18.29 7.76
CA LYS A 178 13.70 -19.46 6.94
C LYS A 178 14.16 -19.36 5.47
N ASN A 179 14.38 -18.16 4.95
CA ASN A 179 14.62 -17.88 3.54
C ASN A 179 16.03 -17.32 3.25
N ARG A 180 17.00 -17.70 4.07
CA ARG A 180 18.42 -17.37 3.89
C ARG A 180 19.08 -18.24 2.85
#